data_b3a09315cf2ac18fa9e208812bc2dd01
#
_entry.id   b3a09315cf2ac18fa9e208812bc2dd01
#
_cell.length_a   1.000
_cell.length_b   1.000
_cell.length_c   1.000
_cell.angle_alpha   90.00
_cell.angle_beta   90.00
_cell.angle_gamma   90.00
#
_symmetry.space_group_name_H-M   'P 1'
#
loop_
_entity.id
_entity.type
_entity.pdbx_description
1 polymer ?
#
loop_
_entity_poly.entity_id
_entity_poly.type
_entity_poly.pdbx_seq_one_letter_code
_entity_poly.pdbx_strand_id
1 'polypeptide(L)'
;SNQNYAVQGVGRIACEQFLAERESGSKLYWNIGGWIDGFLTGYNAYVPNTYDITPHAPHDSADSFVVLLTRHCASNRQDPIGMIVRALAEQMHSFRIQQVTEATEVEVAGETYVIYPNVIARIQEILRDKGLYDGAVDSAYGPELRNALQRFQKQQGIGGNGAPTQDTILRLLFVRGAKEQN
;
A
#
# COMPACT_ATOMS: atom_id res chain seq x y z
N SER A 1 -2.23 15.83 -18.67
CA SER A 1 -1.06 15.91 -19.56
C SER A 1 -0.75 14.52 -20.11
N ASN A 2 -0.79 14.39 -21.44
CA ASN A 2 -0.48 13.16 -22.15
C ASN A 2 1.05 12.95 -22.09
N GLN A 3 1.54 12.42 -20.98
CA GLN A 3 2.96 12.14 -20.82
C GLN A 3 3.23 10.75 -21.41
N ASN A 4 3.59 10.71 -22.69
CA ASN A 4 4.17 9.54 -23.30
C ASN A 4 5.58 9.38 -22.75
N TYR A 5 5.81 8.35 -21.97
CA TYR A 5 7.13 7.96 -21.49
C TYR A 5 7.43 6.51 -21.85
N ALA A 6 8.69 6.20 -22.06
CA ALA A 6 9.13 4.84 -22.38
C ALA A 6 9.31 4.05 -21.08
N VAL A 7 8.53 2.99 -20.89
CA VAL A 7 8.77 2.01 -19.83
C VAL A 7 9.98 1.15 -20.23
N GLN A 8 10.93 0.98 -19.31
CA GLN A 8 12.16 0.20 -19.54
C GLN A 8 12.13 -1.13 -18.77
N GLY A 9 12.93 -2.08 -19.25
CA GLY A 9 13.16 -3.35 -18.59
C GLY A 9 11.87 -4.17 -18.37
N VAL A 10 11.80 -4.83 -17.23
CA VAL A 10 10.71 -5.74 -16.87
C VAL A 10 9.35 -5.05 -16.68
N GLY A 11 9.31 -3.73 -16.54
CA GLY A 11 8.04 -2.99 -16.49
C GLY A 11 7.20 -3.12 -17.78
N ARG A 12 7.78 -3.63 -18.87
CA ARG A 12 7.10 -3.84 -20.16
C ARG A 12 6.33 -5.15 -20.24
N ILE A 13 6.54 -6.09 -19.34
CA ILE A 13 5.86 -7.38 -19.38
C ILE A 13 4.37 -7.23 -19.09
N ALA A 14 3.58 -8.14 -19.65
CA ALA A 14 2.15 -8.18 -19.41
C ALA A 14 1.84 -8.83 -18.03
N CYS A 15 0.69 -8.51 -17.49
CA CYS A 15 0.13 -9.10 -16.29
C CYS A 15 0.15 -10.64 -16.28
N GLU A 16 -0.15 -11.26 -17.42
CA GLU A 16 -0.13 -12.73 -17.54
C GLU A 16 1.24 -13.30 -17.22
N GLN A 17 2.31 -12.71 -17.77
CA GLN A 17 3.68 -13.14 -17.51
C GLN A 17 4.04 -12.86 -16.04
N PHE A 18 3.71 -11.69 -15.49
CA PHE A 18 3.95 -11.39 -14.08
C PHE A 18 3.34 -12.45 -13.15
N LEU A 19 2.10 -12.87 -13.38
CA LEU A 19 1.44 -13.88 -12.54
C LEU A 19 2.13 -15.25 -12.64
N ALA A 20 2.53 -15.67 -13.83
CA ALA A 20 3.28 -16.92 -14.04
C ALA A 20 4.64 -16.90 -13.34
N GLU A 21 5.39 -15.80 -13.46
CA GLU A 21 6.69 -15.63 -12.80
C GLU A 21 6.56 -15.61 -11.26
N ARG A 22 5.50 -14.98 -10.75
CA ARG A 22 5.18 -14.96 -9.32
C ARG A 22 4.87 -16.36 -8.79
N GLU A 23 4.05 -17.14 -9.51
CA GLU A 23 3.69 -18.50 -9.12
C GLU A 23 4.90 -19.43 -9.08
N SER A 24 5.82 -19.29 -10.03
CA SER A 24 7.04 -20.09 -10.08
C SER A 24 8.16 -19.63 -9.14
N GLY A 25 8.06 -18.43 -8.56
CA GLY A 25 9.13 -17.83 -7.74
C GLY A 25 10.44 -17.61 -8.51
N SER A 26 10.33 -17.32 -9.80
CA SER A 26 11.46 -17.25 -10.73
C SER A 26 12.42 -16.10 -10.43
N LYS A 27 13.61 -16.14 -11.06
CA LYS A 27 14.56 -15.00 -11.03
C LYS A 27 13.93 -13.72 -11.61
N LEU A 28 13.04 -13.84 -12.60
CA LEU A 28 12.36 -12.70 -13.19
C LEU A 28 11.39 -12.06 -12.22
N TYR A 29 10.71 -12.86 -11.39
CA TYR A 29 9.87 -12.34 -10.32
C TYR A 29 10.65 -11.42 -9.34
N TRP A 30 11.86 -11.83 -8.94
CA TRP A 30 12.70 -10.99 -8.08
C TRP A 30 13.20 -9.73 -8.80
N ASN A 31 13.48 -9.83 -10.11
CA ASN A 31 13.82 -8.66 -10.92
C ASN A 31 12.66 -7.67 -11.03
N ILE A 32 11.42 -8.15 -11.05
CA ILE A 32 10.23 -7.29 -11.03
C ILE A 32 10.16 -6.52 -9.72
N GLY A 33 10.37 -7.17 -8.56
CA GLY A 33 10.45 -6.50 -7.27
C GLY A 33 11.48 -5.37 -7.26
N GLY A 34 12.72 -5.67 -7.66
CA GLY A 34 13.76 -4.66 -7.75
C GLY A 34 13.47 -3.52 -8.75
N TRP A 35 12.75 -3.81 -9.84
CA TRP A 35 12.31 -2.78 -10.78
C TRP A 35 11.25 -1.86 -10.15
N ILE A 36 10.30 -2.43 -9.38
CA ILE A 36 9.29 -1.65 -8.64
C ILE A 36 9.99 -0.74 -7.63
N ASP A 37 10.91 -1.26 -6.82
CA ASP A 37 11.67 -0.45 -5.84
C ASP A 37 12.47 0.67 -6.51
N GLY A 38 13.10 0.39 -7.64
CA GLY A 38 13.81 1.39 -8.43
C GLY A 38 12.85 2.48 -8.96
N PHE A 39 11.66 2.11 -9.43
CA PHE A 39 10.64 3.06 -9.86
C PHE A 39 10.17 3.93 -8.69
N LEU A 40 9.86 3.34 -7.54
CA LEU A 40 9.40 4.07 -6.35
C LEU A 40 10.49 4.98 -5.78
N THR A 41 11.74 4.53 -5.77
CA THR A 41 12.90 5.35 -5.40
C THR A 41 13.03 6.56 -6.33
N GLY A 42 12.90 6.34 -7.64
CA GLY A 42 12.88 7.43 -8.63
C GLY A 42 11.71 8.39 -8.41
N TYR A 43 10.53 7.87 -8.08
CA TYR A 43 9.37 8.69 -7.76
C TYR A 43 9.66 9.58 -6.54
N ASN A 44 10.18 9.01 -5.45
CA ASN A 44 10.55 9.75 -4.24
C ASN A 44 11.60 10.84 -4.51
N ALA A 45 12.60 10.53 -5.36
CA ALA A 45 13.69 11.44 -5.65
C ALA A 45 13.30 12.62 -6.56
N TYR A 46 12.39 12.41 -7.51
CA TYR A 46 12.11 13.38 -8.58
C TYR A 46 10.73 14.04 -8.51
N VAL A 47 9.79 13.48 -7.74
CA VAL A 47 8.48 14.11 -7.54
C VAL A 47 8.56 15.11 -6.37
N PRO A 48 8.28 16.40 -6.60
CA PRO A 48 8.42 17.44 -5.58
C PRO A 48 7.61 17.11 -4.31
N ASN A 49 8.18 17.44 -3.15
CA ASN A 49 7.56 17.23 -1.83
C ASN A 49 7.17 15.77 -1.59
N THR A 50 8.03 14.85 -1.97
CA THR A 50 7.84 13.43 -1.74
C THR A 50 9.05 12.86 -1.03
N TYR A 51 8.90 12.47 0.23
CA TYR A 51 9.89 11.71 0.97
C TYR A 51 9.66 10.21 0.75
N ASP A 52 8.41 9.77 0.88
CA ASP A 52 8.03 8.38 0.63
C ASP A 52 6.63 8.29 0.03
N ILE A 53 6.52 7.64 -1.14
CA ILE A 53 5.25 7.39 -1.83
C ILE A 53 4.50 6.19 -1.27
N THR A 54 5.17 5.35 -0.47
CA THR A 54 4.63 4.12 0.13
C THR A 54 4.50 4.22 1.65
N PRO A 55 3.70 5.18 2.16
CA PRO A 55 3.61 5.44 3.61
C PRO A 55 3.12 4.26 4.44
N HIS A 56 2.48 3.29 3.81
CA HIS A 56 1.93 2.08 4.44
C HIS A 56 2.94 0.94 4.57
N ALA A 57 4.12 1.08 4.00
CA ALA A 57 5.15 0.04 3.95
C ALA A 57 6.56 0.65 3.94
N PRO A 58 7.03 1.23 5.06
CA PRO A 58 8.30 1.97 5.10
C PRO A 58 9.54 1.18 4.69
N HIS A 59 9.47 -0.15 4.73
CA HIS A 59 10.60 -1.05 4.43
C HIS A 59 10.30 -2.11 3.37
N ASP A 60 9.01 -2.33 3.03
CA ASP A 60 8.55 -3.42 2.17
C ASP A 60 7.66 -2.90 1.03
N SER A 61 8.08 -1.81 0.40
CA SER A 61 7.29 -1.11 -0.62
C SER A 61 6.95 -1.99 -1.83
N ALA A 62 7.89 -2.79 -2.32
CA ALA A 62 7.66 -3.68 -3.44
C ALA A 62 6.57 -4.72 -3.14
N ASP A 63 6.54 -5.30 -1.94
CA ASP A 63 5.56 -6.31 -1.56
C ASP A 63 4.13 -5.78 -1.62
N SER A 64 3.92 -4.54 -1.18
CA SER A 64 2.60 -3.87 -1.27
C SER A 64 2.15 -3.70 -2.72
N PHE A 65 3.06 -3.27 -3.59
CA PHE A 65 2.79 -3.13 -5.02
C PHE A 65 2.54 -4.48 -5.69
N VAL A 66 3.26 -5.53 -5.29
CA VAL A 66 3.03 -6.90 -5.77
C VAL A 66 1.63 -7.38 -5.40
N VAL A 67 1.14 -7.10 -4.19
CA VAL A 67 -0.24 -7.45 -3.79
C VAL A 67 -1.27 -6.73 -4.67
N LEU A 68 -1.13 -5.41 -4.83
CA LEU A 68 -2.05 -4.61 -5.65
C LEU A 68 -1.99 -4.99 -7.13
N LEU A 69 -0.78 -5.19 -7.65
CA LEU A 69 -0.54 -5.64 -9.02
C LEU A 69 -1.18 -7.01 -9.27
N THR A 70 -1.03 -7.96 -8.34
CA THR A 70 -1.66 -9.27 -8.43
C THR A 70 -3.19 -9.19 -8.52
N ARG A 71 -3.80 -8.32 -7.70
CA ARG A 71 -5.25 -8.09 -7.73
C ARG A 71 -5.71 -7.52 -9.08
N HIS A 72 -5.00 -6.52 -9.60
CA HIS A 72 -5.30 -5.94 -10.90
C HIS A 72 -5.14 -6.98 -12.03
N CYS A 73 -4.02 -7.69 -12.03
CA CYS A 73 -3.65 -8.65 -13.05
C CYS A 73 -4.58 -9.88 -13.09
N ALA A 74 -5.29 -10.19 -12.02
CA ALA A 74 -6.26 -11.30 -12.01
C ALA A 74 -7.35 -11.14 -13.08
N SER A 75 -7.76 -9.91 -13.38
CA SER A 75 -8.80 -9.59 -14.37
C SER A 75 -8.29 -8.89 -15.62
N ASN A 76 -7.03 -8.43 -15.65
CA ASN A 76 -6.47 -7.59 -16.73
C ASN A 76 -5.15 -8.17 -17.24
N ARG A 77 -5.23 -9.35 -17.84
CA ARG A 77 -4.08 -10.19 -18.21
C ARG A 77 -3.07 -9.55 -19.17
N GLN A 78 -3.52 -8.63 -20.03
CA GLN A 78 -2.72 -8.04 -21.10
C GLN A 78 -2.09 -6.68 -20.71
N ASP A 79 -2.49 -6.11 -19.58
CA ASP A 79 -1.98 -4.81 -19.17
C ASP A 79 -0.48 -4.87 -18.84
N PRO A 80 0.34 -3.91 -19.32
CA PRO A 80 1.75 -3.82 -18.95
C PRO A 80 1.89 -3.43 -17.48
N ILE A 81 2.70 -4.17 -16.72
CA ILE A 81 2.84 -3.93 -15.27
C ILE A 81 3.36 -2.53 -14.93
N GLY A 82 4.22 -1.96 -15.75
CA GLY A 82 4.76 -0.62 -15.51
C GLY A 82 3.71 0.49 -15.57
N MET A 83 2.67 0.32 -16.40
CA MET A 83 1.54 1.26 -16.43
C MET A 83 0.72 1.18 -15.16
N ILE A 84 0.55 -0.03 -14.64
CA ILE A 84 -0.22 -0.27 -13.41
C ILE A 84 0.55 0.27 -12.20
N VAL A 85 1.85 -0.03 -12.09
CA VAL A 85 2.70 0.48 -11.00
C VAL A 85 2.68 2.01 -10.96
N ARG A 86 2.76 2.66 -12.12
CA ARG A 86 2.61 4.12 -12.21
C ARG A 86 1.24 4.59 -11.74
N ALA A 87 0.17 3.99 -12.23
CA ALA A 87 -1.20 4.37 -11.85
C ALA A 87 -1.44 4.21 -10.34
N LEU A 88 -0.90 3.15 -9.73
CA LEU A 88 -0.92 2.93 -8.29
C LEU A 88 -0.15 4.03 -7.54
N ALA A 89 1.06 4.39 -7.99
CA ALA A 89 1.83 5.47 -7.39
C ALA A 89 1.09 6.82 -7.49
N GLU A 90 0.45 7.11 -8.63
CA GLU A 90 -0.37 8.31 -8.80
C GLU A 90 -1.58 8.33 -7.85
N GLN A 91 -2.23 7.21 -7.60
CA GLN A 91 -3.30 7.09 -6.60
C GLN A 91 -2.79 7.30 -5.17
N MET A 92 -1.60 6.82 -4.87
CA MET A 92 -0.96 6.98 -3.55
C MET A 92 -0.42 8.38 -3.31
N HIS A 93 -0.27 9.21 -4.35
CA HIS A 93 0.36 10.52 -4.25
C HIS A 93 -0.25 11.43 -3.17
N SER A 94 -1.56 11.40 -2.98
CA SER A 94 -2.25 12.18 -1.95
C SER A 94 -1.93 11.73 -0.51
N PHE A 95 -1.42 10.52 -0.33
CA PHE A 95 -1.10 9.93 0.97
C PHE A 95 0.41 9.88 1.26
N ARG A 96 1.25 10.35 0.33
CA ARG A 96 2.70 10.30 0.47
C ARG A 96 3.22 11.04 1.70
N ILE A 97 4.33 10.59 2.23
CA ILE A 97 5.10 11.33 3.22
C ILE A 97 5.84 12.44 2.49
N GLN A 98 5.68 13.68 2.94
CA GLN A 98 6.26 14.84 2.26
C GLN A 98 7.62 15.26 2.85
N GLN A 99 7.90 14.93 4.10
CA GLN A 99 9.11 15.30 4.82
C GLN A 99 9.69 14.08 5.51
N VAL A 100 10.98 14.12 5.78
CA VAL A 100 11.66 13.09 6.57
C VAL A 100 10.89 12.87 7.88
N THR A 101 10.43 11.65 8.08
CA THR A 101 9.64 11.25 9.24
C THR A 101 10.18 9.93 9.75
N GLU A 102 10.45 9.82 11.03
CA GLU A 102 10.80 8.55 11.65
C GLU A 102 9.54 7.68 11.76
N ALA A 103 9.68 6.43 11.34
CA ALA A 103 8.65 5.42 11.57
C ALA A 103 8.68 4.96 13.02
N THR A 104 7.57 4.50 13.54
CA THR A 104 7.45 3.92 14.87
C THR A 104 7.20 2.42 14.80
N GLU A 105 7.66 1.70 15.81
CA GLU A 105 7.40 0.28 15.98
C GLU A 105 6.14 0.07 16.81
N VAL A 106 5.32 -0.88 16.38
CA VAL A 106 4.09 -1.28 17.05
C VAL A 106 4.10 -2.79 17.24
N GLU A 107 4.02 -3.23 18.48
CA GLU A 107 3.95 -4.66 18.79
C GLU A 107 2.51 -5.15 18.92
N VAL A 108 2.16 -6.19 18.16
CA VAL A 108 0.85 -6.85 18.23
C VAL A 108 1.01 -8.36 18.16
N ALA A 109 0.59 -9.04 19.21
CA ALA A 109 0.62 -10.52 19.29
C ALA A 109 2.03 -11.15 19.10
N GLY A 110 3.08 -10.43 19.52
CA GLY A 110 4.46 -10.88 19.41
C GLY A 110 5.14 -10.59 18.06
N GLU A 111 4.48 -9.87 17.19
CA GLU A 111 5.02 -9.38 15.91
C GLU A 111 5.19 -7.86 15.96
N THR A 112 6.30 -7.37 15.39
CA THR A 112 6.61 -5.94 15.29
C THR A 112 6.22 -5.42 13.90
N TYR A 113 5.51 -4.30 13.89
CA TYR A 113 5.09 -3.59 12.68
C TYR A 113 5.72 -2.20 12.66
N VAL A 114 6.29 -1.82 11.54
CA VAL A 114 6.87 -0.47 11.35
C VAL A 114 5.86 0.38 10.59
N ILE A 115 5.50 1.54 11.15
CA ILE A 115 4.47 2.42 10.58
C ILE A 115 4.79 3.88 10.87
N TYR A 116 4.49 4.78 9.95
CA TYR A 116 4.64 6.21 10.17
C TYR A 116 3.52 6.79 11.06
N PRO A 117 3.82 7.71 11.98
CA PRO A 117 2.80 8.33 12.85
C PRO A 117 1.65 8.99 12.09
N ASN A 118 1.92 9.64 10.96
CA ASN A 118 0.88 10.24 10.13
C ASN A 118 -0.03 9.22 9.43
N VAL A 119 0.45 7.99 9.17
CA VAL A 119 -0.39 6.88 8.71
C VAL A 119 -1.30 6.41 9.83
N ILE A 120 -0.81 6.36 11.07
CA ILE A 120 -1.64 6.05 12.24
C ILE A 120 -2.75 7.09 12.38
N ALA A 121 -2.42 8.38 12.31
CA ALA A 121 -3.43 9.45 12.34
C ALA A 121 -4.48 9.28 11.24
N ARG A 122 -4.04 8.96 10.02
CA ARG A 122 -4.97 8.74 8.90
C ARG A 122 -5.87 7.53 9.10
N ILE A 123 -5.35 6.45 9.67
CA ILE A 123 -6.14 5.27 10.04
C ILE A 123 -7.19 5.65 11.10
N GLN A 124 -6.80 6.43 12.12
CA GLN A 124 -7.72 6.92 13.16
C GLN A 124 -8.85 7.74 12.54
N GLU A 125 -8.54 8.68 11.64
CA GLU A 125 -9.55 9.48 10.92
C GLU A 125 -10.53 8.59 10.14
N ILE A 126 -10.02 7.68 9.30
CA ILE A 126 -10.85 6.80 8.46
C ILE A 126 -11.74 5.90 9.32
N LEU A 127 -11.20 5.35 10.40
CA LEU A 127 -11.99 4.49 11.30
C LEU A 127 -13.04 5.30 12.07
N ARG A 128 -12.76 6.56 12.40
CA ARG A 128 -13.72 7.48 12.99
C ARG A 128 -14.86 7.80 12.01
N ASP A 129 -14.54 8.12 10.77
CA ASP A 129 -15.54 8.39 9.72
C ASP A 129 -16.43 7.16 9.44
N LYS A 130 -15.90 5.96 9.68
CA LYS A 130 -16.65 4.69 9.58
C LYS A 130 -17.43 4.34 10.86
N GLY A 131 -17.36 5.15 11.91
CA GLY A 131 -17.99 4.86 13.21
C GLY A 131 -17.36 3.67 13.95
N LEU A 132 -16.09 3.37 13.67
CA LEU A 132 -15.34 2.28 14.29
C LEU A 132 -14.31 2.76 15.33
N TYR A 133 -14.10 4.06 15.45
CA TYR A 133 -13.13 4.66 16.37
C TYR A 133 -13.69 5.95 16.96
N ASP A 134 -13.68 6.07 18.28
CA ASP A 134 -14.19 7.25 19.02
C ASP A 134 -13.05 8.00 19.75
N GLY A 135 -11.79 7.50 19.65
CA GLY A 135 -10.63 8.11 20.30
C GLY A 135 -10.11 9.36 19.60
N ALA A 136 -9.10 9.98 20.19
CA ALA A 136 -8.40 11.11 19.61
C ALA A 136 -7.60 10.72 18.36
N VAL A 137 -7.45 11.63 17.41
CA VAL A 137 -6.49 11.51 16.32
C VAL A 137 -5.16 12.08 16.81
N ASP A 138 -4.33 11.22 17.38
CA ASP A 138 -3.11 11.58 18.10
C ASP A 138 -1.84 10.91 17.54
N SER A 139 -1.98 10.18 16.44
CA SER A 139 -0.90 9.40 15.84
C SER A 139 -0.36 8.26 16.74
N ALA A 140 -1.06 7.90 17.81
CA ALA A 140 -0.66 6.85 18.72
C ALA A 140 -1.38 5.54 18.42
N TYR A 141 -0.65 4.43 18.44
CA TYR A 141 -1.22 3.10 18.34
C TYR A 141 -1.51 2.55 19.74
N GLY A 142 -2.70 2.82 20.25
CA GLY A 142 -3.16 2.37 21.55
C GLY A 142 -4.21 1.26 21.50
N PRO A 143 -4.68 0.77 22.67
CA PRO A 143 -5.72 -0.27 22.76
C PRO A 143 -7.01 0.08 22.03
N GLU A 144 -7.41 1.34 22.02
CA GLU A 144 -8.63 1.81 21.35
C GLU A 144 -8.52 1.66 19.83
N LEU A 145 -7.38 2.09 19.25
CA LEU A 145 -7.12 1.92 17.83
C LEU A 145 -7.01 0.45 17.45
N ARG A 146 -6.31 -0.36 18.25
CA ARG A 146 -6.23 -1.80 18.05
C ARG A 146 -7.63 -2.44 18.00
N ASN A 147 -8.51 -2.11 18.94
CA ASN A 147 -9.88 -2.62 18.97
C ASN A 147 -10.69 -2.15 17.74
N ALA A 148 -10.49 -0.93 17.28
CA ALA A 148 -11.13 -0.40 16.08
C ALA A 148 -10.66 -1.15 14.83
N LEU A 149 -9.35 -1.41 14.71
CA LEU A 149 -8.79 -2.23 13.63
C LEU A 149 -9.30 -3.67 13.65
N GLN A 150 -9.44 -4.28 14.83
CA GLN A 150 -10.06 -5.62 14.95
C GLN A 150 -11.49 -5.64 14.39
N ARG A 151 -12.31 -4.64 14.74
CA ARG A 151 -13.66 -4.52 14.20
C ARG A 151 -13.67 -4.36 12.68
N PHE A 152 -12.80 -3.50 12.15
CA PHE A 152 -12.64 -3.33 10.72
C PHE A 152 -12.22 -4.62 10.01
N GLN A 153 -11.17 -5.28 10.52
CA GLN A 153 -10.66 -6.54 9.98
C GLN A 153 -11.74 -7.61 9.93
N LYS A 154 -12.54 -7.72 10.99
CA LYS A 154 -13.68 -8.65 11.04
C LYS A 154 -14.75 -8.32 9.98
N GLN A 155 -15.07 -7.04 9.79
CA GLN A 155 -16.00 -6.60 8.74
C GLN A 155 -15.48 -6.89 7.32
N GLN A 156 -14.14 -6.87 7.12
CA GLN A 156 -13.51 -7.17 5.86
C GLN A 156 -13.24 -8.66 5.63
N GLY A 157 -13.55 -9.53 6.60
CA GLY A 157 -13.30 -10.96 6.51
C GLY A 157 -11.81 -11.34 6.49
N ILE A 158 -10.96 -10.49 7.08
CA ILE A 158 -9.52 -10.73 7.25
C ILE A 158 -9.18 -10.98 8.72
N GLY A 159 -8.04 -11.61 9.00
CA GLY A 159 -7.63 -11.94 10.37
C GLY A 159 -7.68 -10.74 11.31
N GLY A 160 -8.22 -10.90 12.51
CA GLY A 160 -8.66 -9.82 13.37
C GLY A 160 -7.91 -9.71 14.70
N ASN A 161 -6.58 -9.53 14.72
CA ASN A 161 -5.82 -9.25 15.93
C ASN A 161 -5.60 -7.75 16.19
N GLY A 162 -6.08 -6.90 15.27
CA GLY A 162 -5.90 -5.45 15.30
C GLY A 162 -4.58 -4.97 14.73
N ALA A 163 -3.69 -5.86 14.29
CA ALA A 163 -2.39 -5.47 13.73
C ALA A 163 -2.53 -4.57 12.50
N PRO A 164 -1.69 -3.54 12.36
CA PRO A 164 -1.68 -2.65 11.21
C PRO A 164 -0.90 -3.31 10.04
N THR A 165 -1.36 -4.49 9.61
CA THR A 165 -0.74 -5.20 8.49
C THR A 165 -0.90 -4.41 7.20
N GLN A 166 -0.02 -4.64 6.24
CA GLN A 166 -0.11 -4.02 4.91
C GLN A 166 -1.49 -4.23 4.27
N ASP A 167 -2.04 -5.45 4.32
CA ASP A 167 -3.38 -5.73 3.78
C ASP A 167 -4.47 -4.91 4.48
N THR A 168 -4.39 -4.75 5.81
CA THR A 168 -5.31 -3.91 6.59
C THR A 168 -5.22 -2.44 6.17
N ILE A 169 -3.99 -1.91 6.08
CA ILE A 169 -3.75 -0.51 5.72
C ILE A 169 -4.19 -0.25 4.28
N LEU A 170 -3.83 -1.12 3.34
CA LEU A 170 -4.23 -0.99 1.93
C LEU A 170 -5.76 -1.00 1.77
N ARG A 171 -6.47 -1.83 2.52
CA ARG A 171 -7.95 -1.85 2.50
C ARG A 171 -8.56 -0.58 3.08
N LEU A 172 -7.96 -0.02 4.13
CA LEU A 172 -8.40 1.25 4.69
C LEU A 172 -8.17 2.42 3.73
N LEU A 173 -6.98 2.51 3.15
CA LEU A 173 -6.58 3.66 2.35
C LEU A 173 -7.12 3.63 0.91
N PHE A 174 -7.25 2.44 0.30
CA PHE A 174 -7.46 2.31 -1.15
C PHE A 174 -8.70 1.51 -1.55
N VAL A 175 -9.32 0.72 -0.67
CA VAL A 175 -10.60 0.08 -0.97
C VAL A 175 -11.71 1.03 -0.57
N ARG A 176 -12.17 1.87 -1.51
CA ARG A 176 -13.46 2.56 -1.36
C ARG A 176 -14.53 1.50 -1.16
N GLY A 177 -15.27 1.60 -0.08
CA GLY A 177 -16.41 0.73 0.17
C GLY A 177 -17.32 0.73 -1.05
N ALA A 178 -17.82 -0.45 -1.43
CA ALA A 178 -18.71 -0.68 -2.59
C ALA A 178 -20.09 0.04 -2.50
N LYS A 179 -20.19 1.19 -1.83
CA LYS A 179 -21.44 1.92 -1.56
C LYS A 179 -21.44 3.40 -1.99
N GLU A 180 -20.48 3.86 -2.78
CA GLU A 180 -20.54 5.22 -3.35
C GLU A 180 -20.68 5.23 -4.88
N GLN A 181 -21.43 4.25 -5.43
CA GLN A 181 -21.97 4.33 -6.80
C GLN A 181 -23.48 4.12 -6.73
N ASN A 182 -24.18 5.18 -6.36
CA ASN A 182 -25.58 5.41 -6.70
C ASN A 182 -25.79 6.91 -6.90
#